data_561948707e606fb7945c6885ccc097b6
#
_entry.id   561948707e606fb7945c6885ccc097b6
#
_cell.length_a   1.000
_cell.length_b   1.000
_cell.length_c   1.000
_cell.angle_alpha   90.00
_cell.angle_beta   90.00
_cell.angle_gamma   90.00
#
_symmetry.space_group_name_H-M   'P 1'
#
loop_
_entity.id
_entity.type
_entity.pdbx_description
1 polymer ?
#
loop_
_entity_poly.entity_id
_entity_poly.type
_entity_poly.pdbx_seq_one_letter_code
_entity_poly.pdbx_strand_id
1 'polypeptide(L)'
;MELFESWLDRYERGLIDRRAFLAGAVAALQASVAGAAARPGLVTPGGIHHVELKTVDLAGTTAFYERLLGPATVANERATIPLESGGGRGHLRISRGPIPRTDHFAIKVPGMSAKDPKAMRARLEKQGLKVRQVGAALYVKGPDDLEVELIAPSAR
;
A
#
# COMPACT_ATOMS: atom_id res chain seq x y z
N MET A 1 -15.15 18.44 -17.30
CA MET A 1 -16.12 17.82 -18.23
C MET A 1 -16.26 18.66 -19.49
N GLU A 2 -16.49 19.95 -19.41
CA GLU A 2 -16.70 20.88 -20.56
C GLU A 2 -15.60 20.85 -21.65
N LEU A 3 -14.32 20.74 -21.28
CA LEU A 3 -13.20 20.68 -22.25
C LEU A 3 -13.24 19.41 -23.12
N PHE A 4 -13.59 18.27 -22.54
CA PHE A 4 -13.65 17.01 -23.30
C PHE A 4 -14.83 17.00 -24.25
N GLU A 5 -16.00 17.50 -23.84
CA GLU A 5 -17.19 17.65 -24.66
C GLU A 5 -16.94 18.57 -25.88
N SER A 6 -16.24 19.71 -25.66
CA SER A 6 -15.83 20.61 -26.73
C SER A 6 -14.90 19.96 -27.77
N TRP A 7 -13.98 19.10 -27.31
CA TRP A 7 -13.08 18.36 -28.21
C TRP A 7 -13.80 17.26 -29.00
N LEU A 8 -14.75 16.57 -28.36
CA LEU A 8 -15.59 15.55 -29.00
C LEU A 8 -16.45 16.17 -30.11
N ASP A 9 -17.11 17.28 -29.82
CA ASP A 9 -17.90 18.03 -30.81
C ASP A 9 -17.06 18.47 -32.02
N ARG A 10 -15.83 18.95 -31.81
CA ARG A 10 -14.93 19.30 -32.90
C ARG A 10 -14.51 18.10 -33.74
N TYR A 11 -14.33 16.94 -33.14
CA TYR A 11 -14.01 15.70 -33.85
C TYR A 11 -15.21 15.22 -34.67
N GLU A 12 -16.39 15.20 -34.09
CA GLU A 12 -17.65 14.80 -34.77
C GLU A 12 -17.98 15.69 -35.95
N ARG A 13 -17.65 16.98 -35.89
CA ARG A 13 -17.78 17.95 -37.01
C ARG A 13 -16.65 17.87 -38.03
N GLY A 14 -15.69 16.99 -37.87
CA GLY A 14 -14.57 16.86 -38.76
C GLY A 14 -13.57 18.03 -38.72
N LEU A 15 -13.64 18.89 -37.68
CA LEU A 15 -12.73 20.05 -37.51
C LEU A 15 -11.35 19.65 -37.01
N ILE A 16 -11.21 18.45 -36.44
CA ILE A 16 -9.94 17.84 -36.05
C ILE A 16 -9.93 16.38 -36.51
N ASP A 17 -8.77 15.88 -36.88
CA ASP A 17 -8.60 14.48 -37.24
C ASP A 17 -8.46 13.57 -36.02
N ARG A 18 -8.55 12.25 -36.22
CA ARG A 18 -8.44 11.24 -35.18
C ARG A 18 -7.14 11.35 -34.37
N ARG A 19 -6.03 11.69 -35.02
CA ARG A 19 -4.72 11.80 -34.39
C ARG A 19 -4.68 13.02 -33.45
N ALA A 20 -5.19 14.15 -33.89
CA ALA A 20 -5.31 15.37 -33.09
C ALA A 20 -6.26 15.15 -31.91
N PHE A 21 -7.41 14.48 -32.12
CA PHE A 21 -8.34 14.14 -31.05
C PHE A 21 -7.69 13.27 -29.97
N LEU A 22 -7.01 12.18 -30.35
CA LEU A 22 -6.33 11.30 -29.41
C LEU A 22 -5.19 12.01 -28.68
N ALA A 23 -4.39 12.83 -29.35
CA ALA A 23 -3.32 13.60 -28.73
C ALA A 23 -3.86 14.59 -27.68
N GLY A 24 -4.97 15.28 -27.98
CA GLY A 24 -5.63 16.19 -27.05
C GLY A 24 -6.27 15.47 -25.87
N ALA A 25 -6.88 14.31 -26.09
CA ALA A 25 -7.44 13.50 -25.00
C ALA A 25 -6.35 12.99 -24.06
N VAL A 26 -5.20 12.54 -24.58
CA VAL A 26 -4.04 12.14 -23.77
C VAL A 26 -3.47 13.32 -23.00
N ALA A 27 -3.32 14.49 -23.61
CA ALA A 27 -2.84 15.69 -22.97
C ALA A 27 -3.79 16.16 -21.84
N ALA A 28 -5.11 16.10 -22.08
CA ALA A 28 -6.11 16.42 -21.05
C ALA A 28 -6.08 15.45 -19.85
N LEU A 29 -5.90 14.14 -20.11
CA LEU A 29 -5.71 13.14 -19.07
C LEU A 29 -4.42 13.39 -18.27
N GLN A 30 -3.31 13.69 -18.94
CA GLN A 30 -2.05 14.00 -18.27
C GLN A 30 -2.13 15.29 -17.46
N ALA A 31 -2.81 16.33 -17.97
CA ALA A 31 -3.04 17.58 -17.23
C ALA A 31 -3.95 17.37 -16.01
N SER A 32 -4.96 16.51 -16.09
CA SER A 32 -5.82 16.16 -14.95
C SER A 32 -5.08 15.38 -13.86
N VAL A 33 -4.11 14.55 -14.24
CA VAL A 33 -3.24 13.84 -13.30
C VAL A 33 -2.16 14.76 -12.72
N ALA A 34 -1.59 15.68 -13.54
CA ALA A 34 -0.60 16.64 -13.07
C ALA A 34 -1.19 17.79 -12.26
N GLY A 35 -2.45 18.15 -12.50
CA GLY A 35 -3.15 19.25 -11.80
C GLY A 35 -3.77 18.85 -10.47
N ALA A 36 -3.88 17.56 -10.17
CA ALA A 36 -4.13 17.08 -8.81
C ALA A 36 -2.80 17.22 -8.05
N ALA A 37 -2.52 18.42 -7.51
CA ALA A 37 -1.47 18.57 -6.50
C ALA A 37 -1.74 17.50 -5.45
N ALA A 38 -0.90 16.46 -5.43
CA ALA A 38 -1.05 15.33 -4.54
C ALA A 38 -1.12 15.90 -3.12
N ARG A 39 -2.30 15.86 -2.49
CA ARG A 39 -2.41 16.28 -1.10
C ARG A 39 -1.42 15.42 -0.32
N PRO A 40 -0.51 16.01 0.44
CA PRO A 40 0.43 15.23 1.21
C PRO A 40 -0.34 14.29 2.11
N GLY A 41 -0.02 13.00 2.06
CA GLY A 41 -0.62 12.01 2.95
C GLY A 41 -0.34 12.35 4.41
N LEU A 42 -1.14 11.81 5.33
CA LEU A 42 -0.94 11.99 6.77
C LEU A 42 0.40 11.40 7.25
N VAL A 43 0.93 10.43 6.53
CA VAL A 43 2.25 9.85 6.76
C VAL A 43 3.05 9.83 5.46
N THR A 44 4.36 10.00 5.55
CA THR A 44 5.27 9.79 4.42
C THR A 44 5.70 8.32 4.42
N PRO A 45 5.35 7.53 3.40
CA PRO A 45 5.75 6.13 3.35
C PRO A 45 7.25 6.00 3.05
N GLY A 46 7.96 5.18 3.81
CA GLY A 46 9.37 4.83 3.63
C GLY A 46 9.59 3.47 2.97
N GLY A 47 8.55 2.92 2.37
CA GLY A 47 8.53 1.61 1.73
C GLY A 47 7.73 0.56 2.50
N ILE A 48 7.45 -0.55 1.83
CA ILE A 48 6.77 -1.69 2.44
C ILE A 48 7.77 -2.43 3.34
N HIS A 49 7.35 -2.75 4.55
CA HIS A 49 8.11 -3.60 5.47
C HIS A 49 7.72 -5.05 5.29
N HIS A 50 6.44 -5.37 5.33
CA HIS A 50 5.96 -6.73 5.07
C HIS A 50 4.50 -6.74 4.58
N VAL A 51 4.14 -7.89 4.01
CA VAL A 51 2.75 -8.29 3.78
C VAL A 51 2.48 -9.50 4.66
N GLU A 52 1.41 -9.50 5.43
CA GLU A 52 0.97 -10.63 6.26
C GLU A 52 -0.16 -11.39 5.58
N LEU A 53 0.05 -12.69 5.38
CA LEU A 53 -0.98 -13.62 4.90
C LEU A 53 -1.46 -14.50 6.06
N LYS A 54 -2.75 -14.74 6.14
CA LYS A 54 -3.35 -15.78 6.98
C LYS A 54 -3.70 -17.00 6.13
N THR A 55 -3.47 -18.17 6.67
CA THR A 55 -3.77 -19.44 6.00
C THR A 55 -4.21 -20.51 7.00
N VAL A 56 -5.07 -21.40 6.57
CA VAL A 56 -5.46 -22.60 7.35
C VAL A 56 -4.39 -23.69 7.27
N ASP A 57 -3.63 -23.72 6.18
CA ASP A 57 -2.52 -24.65 5.95
C ASP A 57 -1.18 -23.89 5.87
N LEU A 58 -0.56 -23.70 7.03
CA LEU A 58 0.72 -23.00 7.11
C LEU A 58 1.83 -23.74 6.37
N ALA A 59 1.89 -25.07 6.49
CA ALA A 59 2.97 -25.85 5.89
C ALA A 59 2.90 -25.84 4.36
N GLY A 60 1.74 -26.17 3.79
CA GLY A 60 1.54 -26.15 2.35
C GLY A 60 1.70 -24.78 1.72
N THR A 61 1.17 -23.75 2.39
CA THR A 61 1.32 -22.37 1.92
C THR A 61 2.79 -21.91 1.98
N THR A 62 3.50 -22.24 3.05
CA THR A 62 4.93 -21.93 3.17
C THR A 62 5.72 -22.61 2.05
N ALA A 63 5.54 -23.93 1.86
CA ALA A 63 6.24 -24.68 0.82
C ALA A 63 5.96 -24.13 -0.60
N PHE A 64 4.74 -23.66 -0.87
CA PHE A 64 4.41 -23.01 -2.13
C PHE A 64 5.24 -21.74 -2.35
N TYR A 65 5.25 -20.85 -1.35
CA TYR A 65 5.97 -19.57 -1.46
C TYR A 65 7.49 -19.75 -1.41
N GLU A 66 8.02 -20.73 -0.67
CA GLU A 66 9.46 -21.07 -0.72
C GLU A 66 9.92 -21.47 -2.12
N ARG A 67 9.12 -22.26 -2.79
CA ARG A 67 9.40 -22.68 -4.19
C ARG A 67 9.40 -21.50 -5.15
N LEU A 68 8.58 -20.48 -4.88
CA LEU A 68 8.40 -19.32 -5.75
C LEU A 68 9.40 -18.18 -5.45
N LEU A 69 9.69 -17.93 -4.17
CA LEU A 69 10.38 -16.73 -3.71
C LEU A 69 11.72 -17.01 -3.00
N GLY A 70 11.96 -18.27 -2.60
CA GLY A 70 13.15 -18.67 -1.85
C GLY A 70 12.83 -19.08 -0.42
N PRO A 71 13.87 -19.45 0.37
CA PRO A 71 13.70 -20.13 1.65
C PRO A 71 13.02 -19.25 2.70
N ALA A 72 12.15 -19.86 3.50
CA ALA A 72 11.52 -19.24 4.66
C ALA A 72 12.31 -19.50 5.95
N THR A 73 12.22 -18.58 6.88
CA THR A 73 12.51 -18.81 8.29
C THR A 73 11.19 -19.05 9.03
N VAL A 74 11.08 -20.20 9.70
CA VAL A 74 9.86 -20.54 10.45
C VAL A 74 10.14 -20.44 11.95
N ALA A 75 9.37 -19.61 12.65
CA ALA A 75 9.44 -19.43 14.09
C ALA A 75 8.06 -19.07 14.66
N ASN A 76 7.69 -19.62 15.80
CA ASN A 76 6.45 -19.30 16.52
C ASN A 76 5.19 -19.36 15.62
N GLU A 77 5.03 -20.46 14.87
CA GLU A 77 3.91 -20.66 13.94
C GLU A 77 3.78 -19.59 12.84
N ARG A 78 4.87 -18.96 12.49
CA ARG A 78 4.96 -17.99 11.41
C ARG A 78 6.12 -18.31 10.50
N ALA A 79 5.90 -18.30 9.20
CA ALA A 79 6.94 -18.32 8.18
C ALA A 79 7.23 -16.89 7.71
N THR A 80 8.49 -16.59 7.47
CA THR A 80 8.96 -15.30 6.95
C THR A 80 9.88 -15.54 5.77
N ILE A 81 9.53 -15.02 4.61
CA ILE A 81 10.32 -15.11 3.38
C ILE A 81 10.84 -13.72 3.04
N PRO A 82 12.16 -13.52 2.95
CA PRO A 82 12.72 -12.24 2.50
C PRO A 82 12.29 -11.92 1.07
N LEU A 83 11.89 -10.68 0.83
CA LEU A 83 11.59 -10.14 -0.49
C LEU A 83 12.67 -9.09 -0.81
N GLU A 84 13.87 -9.56 -1.08
CA GLU A 84 14.99 -8.68 -1.41
C GLU A 84 15.02 -8.45 -2.92
N SER A 85 14.57 -7.29 -3.35
CA SER A 85 14.84 -6.80 -4.69
C SER A 85 15.19 -5.33 -4.63
N GLY A 86 16.33 -4.96 -5.20
CA GLY A 86 16.69 -3.56 -5.41
C GLY A 86 16.95 -2.71 -4.16
N GLY A 87 17.42 -3.32 -3.05
CA GLY A 87 17.80 -2.58 -1.82
C GLY A 87 16.68 -2.37 -0.81
N GLY A 88 15.49 -2.90 -1.05
CA GLY A 88 14.37 -2.87 -0.10
C GLY A 88 14.34 -4.11 0.79
N ARG A 89 14.35 -3.92 2.13
CA ARG A 89 14.18 -5.02 3.10
C ARG A 89 12.68 -5.25 3.36
N GLY A 90 11.98 -5.79 2.38
CA GLY A 90 10.61 -6.27 2.55
C GLY A 90 10.58 -7.77 2.87
N HIS A 91 9.49 -8.26 3.40
CA HIS A 91 9.28 -9.70 3.55
C HIS A 91 7.80 -10.09 3.47
N LEU A 92 7.57 -11.33 3.09
CA LEU A 92 6.28 -11.98 3.18
C LEU A 92 6.22 -12.73 4.51
N ARG A 93 5.19 -12.48 5.30
CA ARG A 93 4.84 -13.23 6.50
C ARG A 93 3.64 -14.11 6.23
N ILE A 94 3.69 -15.34 6.72
CA ILE A 94 2.60 -16.30 6.59
C ILE A 94 2.34 -16.87 7.98
N SER A 95 1.12 -16.78 8.45
CA SER A 95 0.72 -17.30 9.76
C SER A 95 -0.66 -17.98 9.70
N ARG A 96 -0.98 -18.78 10.73
CA ARG A 96 -2.27 -19.44 10.80
C ARG A 96 -3.41 -18.45 10.96
N GLY A 97 -4.54 -18.75 10.33
CA GLY A 97 -5.80 -18.04 10.48
C GLY A 97 -6.98 -18.93 10.07
N PRO A 98 -8.20 -18.60 10.51
CA PRO A 98 -9.37 -19.42 10.25
C PRO A 98 -9.80 -19.43 8.79
N ILE A 99 -9.43 -18.40 8.04
CA ILE A 99 -9.70 -18.25 6.61
C ILE A 99 -8.47 -17.68 5.90
N PRO A 100 -8.16 -18.13 4.67
CA PRO A 100 -7.09 -17.56 3.88
C PRO A 100 -7.42 -16.12 3.49
N ARG A 101 -6.49 -15.20 3.77
CA ARG A 101 -6.62 -13.78 3.40
C ARG A 101 -5.28 -13.05 3.48
N THR A 102 -5.18 -11.91 2.83
CA THR A 102 -4.21 -10.88 3.22
C THR A 102 -4.74 -10.24 4.50
N ASP A 103 -3.96 -10.29 5.58
CA ASP A 103 -4.36 -9.74 6.88
C ASP A 103 -4.11 -8.23 6.93
N HIS A 104 -2.87 -7.85 6.63
CA HIS A 104 -2.47 -6.45 6.53
C HIS A 104 -1.18 -6.31 5.72
N PHE A 105 -0.82 -5.09 5.40
CA PHE A 105 0.51 -4.75 4.94
C PHE A 105 1.11 -3.67 5.85
N ALA A 106 2.40 -3.75 6.07
CA ALA A 106 3.12 -2.83 6.94
C ALA A 106 3.96 -1.85 6.13
N ILE A 107 3.85 -0.58 6.49
CA ILE A 107 4.59 0.53 5.88
C ILE A 107 5.59 1.07 6.90
N LYS A 108 6.85 1.23 6.47
CA LYS A 108 7.85 1.99 7.22
C LYS A 108 7.50 3.47 7.17
N VAL A 109 7.48 4.14 8.32
CA VAL A 109 7.18 5.57 8.41
C VAL A 109 8.40 6.31 8.95
N PRO A 110 9.16 7.01 8.09
CA PRO A 110 10.25 7.89 8.53
C PRO A 110 9.73 8.91 9.54
N GLY A 111 10.49 9.10 10.62
CA GLY A 111 10.11 10.00 11.71
C GLY A 111 9.17 9.41 12.76
N MET A 112 8.67 8.19 12.57
CA MET A 112 7.96 7.47 13.64
C MET A 112 8.96 6.91 14.64
N SER A 113 8.70 7.12 15.94
CA SER A 113 9.53 6.59 17.01
C SER A 113 9.21 5.12 17.28
N ALA A 114 10.24 4.25 17.26
CA ALA A 114 10.08 2.85 17.66
C ALA A 114 9.84 2.68 19.17
N LYS A 115 10.23 3.67 20.00
CA LYS A 115 10.07 3.63 21.45
C LYS A 115 8.75 4.21 21.91
N ASP A 116 8.27 5.23 21.22
CA ASP A 116 7.04 5.94 21.57
C ASP A 116 6.26 6.40 20.32
N PRO A 117 5.30 5.61 19.84
CA PRO A 117 4.46 5.97 18.69
C PRO A 117 3.31 6.93 19.06
N LYS A 118 3.17 7.37 20.33
CA LYS A 118 2.00 8.14 20.80
C LYS A 118 1.75 9.42 20.03
N ALA A 119 2.81 10.16 19.68
CA ALA A 119 2.68 11.39 18.92
C ALA A 119 2.07 11.15 17.53
N MET A 120 2.51 10.08 16.84
CA MET A 120 1.96 9.67 15.56
C MET A 120 0.51 9.21 15.72
N ARG A 121 0.22 8.39 16.74
CA ARG A 121 -1.13 7.94 17.06
C ARG A 121 -2.08 9.13 17.26
N ALA A 122 -1.75 10.06 18.12
CA ALA A 122 -2.57 11.25 18.40
C ALA A 122 -2.83 12.09 17.13
N ARG A 123 -1.82 12.22 16.27
CA ARG A 123 -1.96 12.93 14.99
C ARG A 123 -2.96 12.23 14.07
N LEU A 124 -2.94 10.91 13.98
CA LEU A 124 -3.86 10.14 13.14
C LEU A 124 -5.29 10.15 13.70
N GLU A 125 -5.45 9.99 15.02
CA GLU A 125 -6.74 10.05 15.71
C GLU A 125 -7.39 11.44 15.57
N LYS A 126 -6.60 12.52 15.62
CA LYS A 126 -7.09 13.89 15.37
C LYS A 126 -7.68 14.06 13.97
N GLN A 127 -7.27 13.24 13.00
CA GLN A 127 -7.84 13.21 11.64
C GLN A 127 -9.03 12.24 11.51
N GLY A 128 -9.57 11.75 12.63
CA GLY A 128 -10.73 10.87 12.65
C GLY A 128 -10.42 9.40 12.31
N LEU A 129 -9.14 9.02 12.23
CA LEU A 129 -8.76 7.64 11.94
C LEU A 129 -8.87 6.77 13.19
N LYS A 130 -9.33 5.53 13.02
CA LYS A 130 -9.32 4.52 14.08
C LYS A 130 -7.95 3.87 14.15
N VAL A 131 -7.26 4.03 15.28
CA VAL A 131 -5.88 3.55 15.46
C VAL A 131 -5.80 2.62 16.65
N ARG A 132 -5.29 1.41 16.43
CA ARG A 132 -4.95 0.42 17.46
C ARG A 132 -3.44 0.36 17.60
N GLN A 133 -2.92 0.32 18.80
CA GLN A 133 -1.50 0.18 19.07
C GLN A 133 -1.19 -1.24 19.56
N VAL A 134 -0.15 -1.86 18.98
CA VAL A 134 0.41 -3.13 19.45
C VAL A 134 1.92 -2.98 19.56
N GLY A 135 2.44 -2.91 20.75
CA GLY A 135 3.84 -2.57 20.99
C GLY A 135 4.19 -1.21 20.41
N ALA A 136 5.17 -1.20 19.52
CA ALA A 136 5.61 0.00 18.80
C ALA A 136 4.89 0.23 17.46
N ALA A 137 4.05 -0.70 17.03
CA ALA A 137 3.31 -0.61 15.78
C ALA A 137 1.94 0.06 15.98
N LEU A 138 1.48 0.79 14.96
CA LEU A 138 0.14 1.36 14.89
C LEU A 138 -0.62 0.71 13.75
N TYR A 139 -1.80 0.19 14.05
CA TYR A 139 -2.72 -0.37 13.06
C TYR A 139 -3.82 0.64 12.80
N VAL A 140 -3.88 1.11 11.56
CA VAL A 140 -4.88 2.09 11.11
C VAL A 140 -5.94 1.34 10.33
N LYS A 141 -7.18 1.38 10.83
CA LYS A 141 -8.32 0.73 10.20
C LYS A 141 -8.83 1.57 9.03
N GLY A 142 -8.83 0.98 7.85
CA GLY A 142 -9.42 1.53 6.64
C GLY A 142 -10.87 1.10 6.41
N PRO A 143 -11.44 1.42 5.25
CA PRO A 143 -12.73 0.86 4.79
C PRO A 143 -12.68 -0.67 4.72
N ASP A 144 -13.85 -1.30 4.86
CA ASP A 144 -14.03 -2.77 4.74
C ASP A 144 -13.12 -3.59 5.67
N ASP A 145 -12.82 -3.02 6.85
CA ASP A 145 -11.96 -3.64 7.86
C ASP A 145 -10.51 -3.92 7.43
N LEU A 146 -10.07 -3.35 6.31
CA LEU A 146 -8.67 -3.42 5.89
C LEU A 146 -7.79 -2.65 6.86
N GLU A 147 -6.70 -3.26 7.32
CA GLU A 147 -5.74 -2.63 8.21
C GLU A 147 -4.40 -2.33 7.52
N VAL A 148 -3.83 -1.18 7.84
CA VAL A 148 -2.46 -0.83 7.49
C VAL A 148 -1.67 -0.73 8.78
N GLU A 149 -0.58 -1.48 8.88
CA GLU A 149 0.37 -1.37 9.96
C GLU A 149 1.40 -0.27 9.66
N LEU A 150 1.59 0.65 10.57
CA LEU A 150 2.63 1.67 10.52
C LEU A 150 3.72 1.32 11.52
N ILE A 151 4.96 1.27 11.06
CA ILE A 151 6.12 0.92 11.88
C ILE A 151 7.26 1.91 11.69
N ALA A 152 8.08 2.05 12.70
CA ALA A 152 9.32 2.82 12.60
C ALA A 152 10.32 2.13 11.64
N PRO A 153 11.17 2.87 10.91
CA PRO A 153 12.14 2.28 9.98
C PRO A 153 13.14 1.33 10.65
N SER A 154 13.41 1.53 11.93
CA SER A 154 14.31 0.71 12.75
C SER A 154 13.66 -0.51 13.39
N ALA A 155 12.35 -0.71 13.23
CA ALA A 155 11.67 -1.91 13.70
C ALA A 155 12.19 -3.14 12.93
N ARG A 156 12.57 -4.19 13.66
CA ARG A 156 13.05 -5.49 13.13
C ARG A 156 11.95 -6.53 13.20
#